data_fa80e2d9a45d90bcbed70144e94ee49c
#
_entry.id   fa80e2d9a45d90bcbed70144e94ee49c
#
_cell.length_a   1.000
_cell.length_b   1.000
_cell.length_c   1.000
_cell.angle_alpha   90.00
_cell.angle_beta   90.00
_cell.angle_gamma   90.00
#
_symmetry.space_group_name_H-M   'P 1'
#
loop_
_entity.id
_entity.type
_entity.pdbx_description
1 polymer ?
#
loop_
_entity_poly.entity_id
_entity_poly.type
_entity_poly.pdbx_seq_one_letter_code
_entity_poly.pdbx_strand_id
1 'polypeptide(L)'
;MKDVVFGICAVRSAGVILCLRISAAFILVLSLTGAGCSHDKADSSASETAAPQSASPATSSAKAVEPVGPALHIDAARAMQYTKEIVAFGPRWDSSKPIEQVRSYIKGKLKGVQVEEDSFVAETSAGKMPMTNIVAKFPGSKDGIIVLGSHYETNYWLRNTPFIGANDGAATSALLLAIADQLRGKKLEGYSIWIAFLDGEESFTRQWHTNDALWGSRHLAKKLQDDGASKKVKAFVLADMIGDADLDICRDENSTPWLEDLLLQAATHLGYQSHFFASTTEVEDDHIPFARAGMPVLDVIDIDYGYNNSFHHTVQDTVDKLSVESLKISGDVILETIRLINGMGDNPPPAPPQRVPS
;
A
#
# COMPACT_ATOMS: atom_id res chain seq x y z
N MET A 1 -42.04 21.55 -46.35
CA MET A 1 -41.54 21.60 -47.74
C MET A 1 -40.06 21.30 -47.74
N LYS A 2 -39.77 20.20 -48.39
CA LYS A 2 -38.52 19.66 -48.95
C LYS A 2 -37.48 19.09 -47.97
N ASP A 3 -37.56 17.76 -47.97
CA ASP A 3 -36.52 16.78 -47.77
C ASP A 3 -35.29 17.00 -48.67
N VAL A 4 -34.10 16.62 -48.19
CA VAL A 4 -33.05 16.05 -49.03
C VAL A 4 -32.30 15.01 -48.21
N VAL A 5 -32.51 13.73 -48.61
CA VAL A 5 -31.73 12.52 -48.27
C VAL A 5 -30.66 12.38 -49.37
N PHE A 6 -29.47 11.88 -49.01
CA PHE A 6 -28.50 11.07 -49.79
C PHE A 6 -27.15 11.07 -49.01
N GLY A 7 -26.44 10.02 -48.86
CA GLY A 7 -26.42 8.70 -49.42
C GLY A 7 -25.18 7.98 -48.89
N ILE A 8 -25.33 6.67 -48.74
CA ILE A 8 -24.35 5.70 -48.29
C ILE A 8 -23.20 5.56 -49.30
N CYS A 9 -21.96 5.45 -48.84
CA CYS A 9 -20.95 4.75 -49.63
C CYS A 9 -20.03 3.93 -48.70
N ALA A 10 -20.22 2.59 -48.76
CA ALA A 10 -19.34 1.62 -48.18
C ALA A 10 -18.23 1.28 -49.19
N VAL A 11 -16.99 1.26 -48.75
CA VAL A 11 -15.90 0.63 -49.52
C VAL A 11 -15.24 -0.43 -48.64
N ARG A 12 -15.44 -1.68 -49.00
CA ARG A 12 -14.65 -2.83 -48.55
C ARG A 12 -13.35 -2.87 -49.38
N SER A 13 -12.21 -3.06 -48.76
CA SER A 13 -11.08 -3.66 -49.44
C SER A 13 -10.37 -4.64 -48.50
N ALA A 14 -10.26 -5.86 -48.98
CA ALA A 14 -9.56 -6.98 -48.39
C ALA A 14 -8.04 -6.80 -48.66
N GLY A 15 -7.22 -7.00 -47.65
CA GLY A 15 -5.75 -7.01 -47.76
C GLY A 15 -5.14 -8.16 -46.96
N VAL A 16 -4.50 -9.03 -47.69
CA VAL A 16 -3.93 -10.32 -47.36
C VAL A 16 -2.86 -10.22 -46.26
N ILE A 17 -2.94 -11.11 -45.26
CA ILE A 17 -1.89 -11.32 -44.24
C ILE A 17 -0.87 -12.31 -44.77
N LEU A 18 0.38 -11.86 -44.92
CA LEU A 18 1.52 -12.73 -45.26
C LEU A 18 2.35 -12.95 -43.96
N CYS A 19 2.24 -14.14 -43.40
CA CYS A 19 3.11 -14.60 -42.32
C CYS A 19 4.46 -15.02 -42.84
N LEU A 20 5.53 -14.27 -42.52
CA LEU A 20 6.91 -14.73 -42.74
C LEU A 20 7.43 -15.33 -41.41
N ARG A 21 7.67 -16.67 -41.44
CA ARG A 21 8.43 -17.38 -40.41
C ARG A 21 9.91 -17.32 -40.78
N ILE A 22 10.75 -16.73 -39.94
CA ILE A 22 12.21 -16.81 -40.04
C ILE A 22 12.69 -17.78 -38.96
N SER A 23 13.20 -18.92 -39.42
CA SER A 23 13.93 -19.89 -38.59
C SER A 23 15.40 -19.51 -38.60
N ALA A 24 16.01 -19.24 -37.46
CA ALA A 24 17.44 -19.08 -37.29
C ALA A 24 18.03 -20.41 -36.78
N ALA A 25 18.88 -21.00 -37.59
CA ALA A 25 19.63 -22.18 -37.25
C ALA A 25 20.91 -21.80 -36.48
N PHE A 26 21.14 -22.44 -35.35
CA PHE A 26 22.40 -22.38 -34.61
C PHE A 26 23.44 -23.31 -35.25
N ILE A 27 24.60 -22.78 -35.62
CA ILE A 27 25.78 -23.53 -36.01
C ILE A 27 26.71 -23.62 -34.80
N LEU A 28 26.91 -24.84 -34.33
CA LEU A 28 27.88 -25.21 -33.30
C LEU A 28 29.24 -25.48 -33.98
N VAL A 29 30.27 -24.71 -33.64
CA VAL A 29 31.66 -25.01 -34.09
C VAL A 29 32.42 -25.52 -32.88
N LEU A 30 32.81 -26.82 -32.98
CA LEU A 30 33.73 -27.49 -32.06
C LEU A 30 35.14 -27.37 -32.65
N SER A 31 36.11 -26.87 -31.89
CA SER A 31 37.53 -26.96 -32.24
C SER A 31 38.31 -27.60 -31.09
N LEU A 32 38.74 -28.82 -31.29
CA LEU A 32 39.77 -29.53 -30.48
C LEU A 32 41.13 -29.33 -31.12
N THR A 33 42.14 -28.96 -30.33
CA THR A 33 43.57 -29.34 -30.44
C THR A 33 44.17 -28.97 -29.09
N GLY A 34 44.93 -29.75 -28.35
CA GLY A 34 45.83 -30.85 -28.59
C GLY A 34 47.12 -30.59 -27.80
N ALA A 35 47.31 -31.34 -26.74
CA ALA A 35 48.51 -31.84 -26.07
C ALA A 35 49.82 -31.01 -26.03
N GLY A 36 50.44 -31.03 -24.85
CA GLY A 36 51.87 -30.75 -24.65
C GLY A 36 52.23 -30.78 -23.14
N CYS A 37 52.82 -31.92 -22.68
CA CYS A 37 53.41 -32.08 -21.36
C CYS A 37 54.79 -31.38 -21.27
N SER A 38 55.10 -30.81 -20.07
CA SER A 38 56.43 -31.06 -19.46
C SER A 38 56.39 -30.63 -17.96
N HIS A 39 57.09 -31.49 -17.19
CA HIS A 39 57.35 -31.38 -15.76
C HIS A 39 58.28 -30.19 -15.48
N ASP A 40 58.04 -29.50 -14.34
CA ASP A 40 59.13 -29.27 -13.38
C ASP A 40 58.57 -28.97 -11.98
N LYS A 41 59.21 -29.62 -10.98
CA LYS A 41 58.94 -29.49 -9.56
C LYS A 41 59.68 -28.25 -9.01
N ALA A 42 58.98 -27.44 -8.20
CA ALA A 42 59.65 -26.69 -7.13
C ALA A 42 58.66 -26.50 -5.96
N ASP A 43 59.13 -26.94 -4.84
CA ASP A 43 58.56 -26.89 -3.49
C ASP A 43 58.53 -25.45 -2.94
N SER A 44 57.44 -25.01 -2.35
CA SER A 44 57.50 -24.11 -1.18
C SER A 44 56.11 -23.81 -0.58
N SER A 45 55.98 -24.21 0.67
CA SER A 45 55.26 -23.66 1.79
C SER A 45 53.84 -23.08 1.61
N ALA A 46 52.91 -23.78 2.21
CA ALA A 46 51.53 -23.37 2.51
C ALA A 46 51.45 -22.09 3.33
N SER A 47 50.62 -21.19 2.88
CA SER A 47 49.93 -20.19 3.72
C SER A 47 48.44 -20.35 3.43
N GLU A 48 47.79 -21.03 4.34
CA GLU A 48 46.32 -21.17 4.37
C GLU A 48 45.70 -19.82 4.72
N THR A 49 45.19 -19.10 3.73
CA THR A 49 44.32 -17.97 3.94
C THR A 49 42.89 -18.47 4.04
N ALA A 50 42.38 -18.50 5.25
CA ALA A 50 41.00 -18.83 5.54
C ALA A 50 40.03 -17.86 4.78
N ALA A 51 39.14 -18.44 4.01
CA ALA A 51 38.01 -17.71 3.40
C ALA A 51 37.09 -17.15 4.50
N PRO A 52 36.53 -15.93 4.34
CA PRO A 52 35.59 -15.41 5.30
C PRO A 52 34.32 -16.29 5.27
N GLN A 53 34.01 -16.88 6.41
CA GLN A 53 32.72 -17.51 6.64
C GLN A 53 31.64 -16.46 6.52
N SER A 54 30.70 -16.63 5.59
CA SER A 54 29.48 -15.88 5.55
C SER A 54 28.72 -16.11 6.86
N ALA A 55 28.59 -15.06 7.66
CA ALA A 55 27.76 -15.07 8.83
C ALA A 55 26.30 -15.25 8.37
N SER A 56 25.71 -16.39 8.64
CA SER A 56 24.27 -16.57 8.59
C SER A 56 23.61 -15.52 9.50
N PRO A 57 22.54 -14.83 9.05
CA PRO A 57 21.83 -13.92 9.92
C PRO A 57 21.31 -14.72 11.13
N ALA A 58 21.67 -14.27 12.34
CA ALA A 58 21.15 -14.80 13.57
C ALA A 58 19.63 -14.64 13.57
N THR A 59 18.89 -15.71 13.39
CA THR A 59 17.45 -15.79 13.65
C THR A 59 17.27 -15.52 15.14
N SER A 60 16.97 -14.27 15.49
CA SER A 60 16.43 -13.94 16.79
C SER A 60 15.09 -14.69 16.90
N SER A 61 15.03 -15.73 17.72
CA SER A 61 13.76 -16.38 18.08
C SER A 61 12.98 -15.45 19.01
N ALA A 62 12.44 -14.37 18.45
CA ALA A 62 11.45 -13.58 19.16
C ALA A 62 10.28 -14.52 19.51
N LYS A 63 9.89 -14.55 20.79
CA LYS A 63 8.75 -15.34 21.22
C LYS A 63 7.51 -14.86 20.47
N ALA A 64 6.81 -15.78 19.80
CA ALA A 64 5.57 -15.46 19.09
C ALA A 64 4.61 -14.72 20.02
N VAL A 65 3.99 -13.67 19.52
CA VAL A 65 3.00 -12.88 20.27
C VAL A 65 1.64 -13.54 20.13
N GLU A 66 0.94 -13.71 21.25
CA GLU A 66 -0.42 -14.26 21.24
C GLU A 66 -1.43 -13.15 20.90
N PRO A 67 -2.35 -13.37 19.96
CA PRO A 67 -3.35 -12.38 19.58
C PRO A 67 -4.41 -12.21 20.67
N VAL A 68 -4.84 -10.96 20.91
CA VAL A 68 -5.87 -10.61 21.92
C VAL A 68 -7.16 -10.17 21.24
N GLY A 69 -8.28 -10.65 21.78
CA GLY A 69 -9.63 -10.37 21.28
C GLY A 69 -10.13 -11.41 20.25
N PRO A 70 -11.40 -11.33 19.85
CA PRO A 70 -11.98 -12.28 18.89
C PRO A 70 -11.36 -12.12 17.51
N ALA A 71 -11.20 -13.24 16.78
CA ALA A 71 -10.85 -13.17 15.37
C ALA A 71 -11.94 -12.43 14.59
N LEU A 72 -11.53 -11.48 13.76
CA LEU A 72 -12.40 -10.74 12.86
C LEU A 72 -11.97 -11.05 11.43
N HIS A 73 -12.94 -11.20 10.54
CA HIS A 73 -12.70 -11.38 9.13
C HIS A 73 -13.40 -10.27 8.34
N ILE A 74 -12.72 -9.81 7.31
CA ILE A 74 -13.26 -8.77 6.45
C ILE A 74 -14.40 -9.31 5.57
N ASP A 75 -15.44 -8.51 5.36
CA ASP A 75 -16.35 -8.72 4.24
C ASP A 75 -15.74 -8.14 2.96
N ALA A 76 -14.88 -8.93 2.31
CA ALA A 76 -14.16 -8.50 1.11
C ALA A 76 -15.08 -8.23 -0.08
N ALA A 77 -16.21 -8.92 -0.18
CA ALA A 77 -17.23 -8.63 -1.19
C ALA A 77 -17.83 -7.24 -0.97
N ARG A 78 -18.02 -6.85 0.29
CA ARG A 78 -18.45 -5.51 0.68
C ARG A 78 -17.37 -4.47 0.38
N ALA A 79 -16.09 -4.76 0.67
CA ALA A 79 -14.97 -3.87 0.32
C ALA A 79 -14.92 -3.65 -1.21
N MET A 80 -15.01 -4.70 -2.01
CA MET A 80 -15.08 -4.58 -3.47
C MET A 80 -16.30 -3.78 -3.94
N GLN A 81 -17.45 -3.94 -3.28
CA GLN A 81 -18.65 -3.14 -3.57
C GLN A 81 -18.39 -1.64 -3.27
N TYR A 82 -17.79 -1.31 -2.14
CA TYR A 82 -17.42 0.07 -1.81
C TYR A 82 -16.39 0.64 -2.77
N THR A 83 -15.41 -0.16 -3.22
CA THR A 83 -14.47 0.24 -4.27
C THR A 83 -15.21 0.67 -5.54
N LYS A 84 -16.15 -0.15 -6.03
CA LYS A 84 -16.97 0.17 -7.21
C LYS A 84 -17.81 1.42 -7.01
N GLU A 85 -18.33 1.65 -5.81
CA GLU A 85 -19.11 2.85 -5.48
C GLU A 85 -18.21 4.10 -5.46
N ILE A 86 -16.98 4.02 -4.93
CA ILE A 86 -16.01 5.13 -4.90
C ILE A 86 -15.54 5.49 -6.32
N VAL A 87 -15.11 4.52 -7.12
CA VAL A 87 -14.63 4.81 -8.49
C VAL A 87 -15.75 5.32 -9.41
N ALA A 88 -17.01 5.04 -9.10
CA ALA A 88 -18.15 5.55 -9.87
C ALA A 88 -18.30 7.08 -9.78
N PHE A 89 -17.69 7.75 -8.79
CA PHE A 89 -17.61 9.21 -8.75
C PHE A 89 -16.65 9.79 -9.79
N GLY A 90 -15.75 8.95 -10.33
CA GLY A 90 -14.74 9.34 -11.32
C GLY A 90 -13.44 9.86 -10.67
N PRO A 91 -12.58 10.53 -11.46
CA PRO A 91 -11.33 11.12 -10.97
C PRO A 91 -11.61 12.12 -9.84
N ARG A 92 -11.06 11.84 -8.65
CA ARG A 92 -11.39 12.52 -7.38
C ARG A 92 -10.21 13.32 -6.83
N TRP A 93 -9.53 14.04 -7.73
CA TRP A 93 -8.40 14.91 -7.37
C TRP A 93 -8.83 16.08 -6.49
N ASP A 94 -7.90 16.68 -5.76
CA ASP A 94 -8.14 17.76 -4.80
C ASP A 94 -8.91 18.95 -5.41
N SER A 95 -9.89 19.44 -4.65
CA SER A 95 -10.81 20.50 -5.07
C SER A 95 -11.75 20.14 -6.22
N SER A 96 -11.83 18.87 -6.62
CA SER A 96 -12.82 18.41 -7.60
C SER A 96 -14.19 18.21 -6.98
N LYS A 97 -15.24 18.22 -7.80
CA LYS A 97 -16.58 17.81 -7.33
C LYS A 97 -16.65 16.34 -6.90
N PRO A 98 -16.00 15.37 -7.59
CA PRO A 98 -15.91 13.99 -7.13
C PRO A 98 -15.32 13.83 -5.73
N ILE A 99 -14.26 14.57 -5.36
CA ILE A 99 -13.67 14.43 -4.01
C ILE A 99 -14.68 14.82 -2.92
N GLU A 100 -15.49 15.86 -3.11
CA GLU A 100 -16.54 16.26 -2.19
C GLU A 100 -17.64 15.18 -2.06
N GLN A 101 -17.95 14.51 -3.16
CA GLN A 101 -18.90 13.40 -3.17
C GLN A 101 -18.35 12.19 -2.42
N VAL A 102 -17.07 11.85 -2.59
CA VAL A 102 -16.39 10.76 -1.86
C VAL A 102 -16.31 11.08 -0.36
N ARG A 103 -15.95 12.30 0.04
CA ARG A 103 -16.00 12.73 1.46
C ARG A 103 -17.39 12.52 2.06
N SER A 104 -18.43 12.94 1.33
CA SER A 104 -19.82 12.77 1.76
C SER A 104 -20.23 11.30 1.83
N TYR A 105 -19.76 10.48 0.88
CA TYR A 105 -19.98 9.04 0.85
C TYR A 105 -19.32 8.34 2.04
N ILE A 106 -18.03 8.58 2.30
CA ILE A 106 -17.29 8.03 3.45
C ILE A 106 -18.02 8.36 4.75
N LYS A 107 -18.36 9.62 4.99
CA LYS A 107 -19.13 10.05 6.16
C LYS A 107 -20.49 9.37 6.23
N GLY A 108 -21.15 9.18 5.10
CA GLY A 108 -22.43 8.47 5.00
C GLY A 108 -22.32 7.01 5.44
N LYS A 109 -21.23 6.32 5.09
CA LYS A 109 -20.97 4.93 5.53
C LYS A 109 -20.57 4.86 7.01
N LEU A 110 -20.03 5.92 7.59
CA LEU A 110 -19.60 5.98 8.99
C LEU A 110 -20.72 6.46 9.96
N LYS A 111 -21.97 6.53 9.53
CA LYS A 111 -23.09 6.91 10.41
C LYS A 111 -23.16 6.04 11.67
N GLY A 112 -23.30 6.70 12.83
CA GLY A 112 -23.33 6.04 14.14
C GLY A 112 -21.95 5.77 14.74
N VAL A 113 -20.87 6.17 14.08
CA VAL A 113 -19.50 6.19 14.59
C VAL A 113 -19.11 7.62 14.95
N GLN A 114 -18.24 7.81 15.93
CA GLN A 114 -17.66 9.13 16.20
C GLN A 114 -16.70 9.47 15.05
N VAL A 115 -17.01 10.54 14.30
CA VAL A 115 -16.22 11.01 13.16
C VAL A 115 -15.74 12.43 13.45
N GLU A 116 -14.47 12.67 13.18
CA GLU A 116 -13.83 13.99 13.16
C GLU A 116 -13.46 14.35 11.72
N GLU A 117 -13.85 15.54 11.28
CA GLU A 117 -13.39 16.15 10.03
C GLU A 117 -12.26 17.11 10.37
N ASP A 118 -11.06 16.79 9.89
CA ASP A 118 -9.84 17.54 10.13
C ASP A 118 -9.47 18.33 8.85
N SER A 119 -10.05 19.52 8.71
CA SER A 119 -9.93 20.36 7.52
C SER A 119 -8.77 21.33 7.63
N PHE A 120 -8.01 21.49 6.57
CA PHE A 120 -6.86 22.39 6.49
C PHE A 120 -6.69 22.93 5.06
N VAL A 121 -5.74 23.85 4.88
CA VAL A 121 -5.35 24.36 3.55
C VAL A 121 -3.88 24.02 3.33
N ALA A 122 -3.61 23.20 2.30
CA ALA A 122 -2.26 22.91 1.84
C ALA A 122 -1.75 23.99 0.88
N GLU A 123 -0.47 24.32 0.99
CA GLU A 123 0.20 25.23 0.06
C GLU A 123 1.01 24.43 -0.96
N THR A 124 0.33 23.95 -1.99
CA THR A 124 0.87 23.04 -3.01
C THR A 124 1.50 23.81 -4.18
N SER A 125 2.24 23.11 -5.04
CA SER A 125 2.76 23.70 -6.29
C SER A 125 1.66 24.17 -7.24
N ALA A 126 0.44 23.64 -7.12
CA ALA A 126 -0.73 24.07 -7.88
C ALA A 126 -1.51 25.22 -7.20
N GLY A 127 -1.05 25.71 -6.03
CA GLY A 127 -1.69 26.76 -5.24
C GLY A 127 -2.28 26.25 -3.92
N LYS A 128 -3.11 27.09 -3.28
CA LYS A 128 -3.77 26.73 -2.03
C LYS A 128 -4.91 25.76 -2.29
N MET A 129 -4.83 24.56 -1.68
CA MET A 129 -5.82 23.50 -1.82
C MET A 129 -6.50 23.22 -0.48
N PRO A 130 -7.84 23.31 -0.39
CA PRO A 130 -8.59 22.88 0.79
C PRO A 130 -8.64 21.35 0.82
N MET A 131 -8.17 20.78 1.91
CA MET A 131 -8.12 19.34 2.16
C MET A 131 -8.83 18.97 3.44
N THR A 132 -9.25 17.71 3.57
CA THR A 132 -9.97 17.25 4.76
C THR A 132 -9.66 15.78 5.05
N ASN A 133 -8.93 15.49 6.12
CA ASN A 133 -8.88 14.14 6.66
C ASN A 133 -10.21 13.80 7.35
N ILE A 134 -10.63 12.54 7.26
CA ILE A 134 -11.81 12.02 7.95
C ILE A 134 -11.34 10.93 8.91
N VAL A 135 -11.54 11.14 10.21
CA VAL A 135 -11.06 10.20 11.24
C VAL A 135 -12.24 9.61 12.00
N ALA A 136 -12.49 8.31 11.82
CA ALA A 136 -13.50 7.55 12.55
C ALA A 136 -12.88 6.89 13.77
N LYS A 137 -13.50 7.07 14.97
CA LYS A 137 -12.93 6.65 16.25
C LYS A 137 -13.77 5.53 16.89
N PHE A 138 -13.12 4.41 17.18
CA PHE A 138 -13.70 3.24 17.84
C PHE A 138 -13.02 3.07 19.20
N PRO A 139 -13.71 3.37 20.32
CA PRO A 139 -13.11 3.31 21.64
C PRO A 139 -12.72 1.89 22.04
N GLY A 140 -11.51 1.73 22.57
CA GLY A 140 -11.02 0.51 23.18
C GLY A 140 -10.98 0.59 24.72
N SER A 141 -10.69 -0.53 25.36
CA SER A 141 -10.59 -0.62 26.82
C SER A 141 -9.19 -0.32 27.37
N LYS A 142 -8.15 -0.38 26.54
CA LYS A 142 -6.76 -0.07 26.90
C LYS A 142 -6.40 1.37 26.56
N ASP A 143 -5.52 1.98 27.37
CA ASP A 143 -4.96 3.30 27.05
C ASP A 143 -3.95 3.19 25.90
N GLY A 144 -4.32 3.71 24.75
CA GLY A 144 -3.55 3.69 23.52
C GLY A 144 -4.43 3.73 22.29
N ILE A 145 -3.80 3.97 21.15
CA ILE A 145 -4.46 4.15 19.86
C ILE A 145 -3.70 3.37 18.81
N ILE A 146 -4.39 2.59 18.01
CA ILE A 146 -3.91 2.08 16.72
C ILE A 146 -4.62 2.90 15.65
N VAL A 147 -3.86 3.53 14.76
CA VAL A 147 -4.38 4.28 13.63
C VAL A 147 -4.24 3.44 12.38
N LEU A 148 -5.36 3.21 11.66
CA LEU A 148 -5.37 2.63 10.32
C LEU A 148 -5.55 3.76 9.32
N GLY A 149 -4.65 3.90 8.37
CA GLY A 149 -4.64 4.97 7.38
C GLY A 149 -4.78 4.47 5.95
N SER A 150 -5.34 5.29 5.08
CA SER A 150 -5.29 5.20 3.63
C SER A 150 -5.68 6.54 3.04
N HIS A 151 -5.09 6.90 1.90
CA HIS A 151 -5.56 8.05 1.14
C HIS A 151 -6.84 7.72 0.36
N TYR A 152 -7.57 8.74 -0.11
CA TYR A 152 -8.84 8.53 -0.81
C TYR A 152 -9.01 9.38 -2.07
N GLU A 153 -8.10 10.30 -2.33
CA GLU A 153 -8.07 11.11 -3.55
C GLU A 153 -7.36 10.40 -4.71
N THR A 154 -7.18 11.08 -5.82
CA THR A 154 -6.38 10.66 -6.99
C THR A 154 -5.45 11.76 -7.42
N ASN A 155 -4.35 11.41 -8.07
CA ASN A 155 -3.32 12.33 -8.54
C ASN A 155 -3.86 13.59 -9.23
N TYR A 156 -3.46 14.74 -8.76
CA TYR A 156 -3.81 16.02 -9.36
C TYR A 156 -3.26 16.20 -10.79
N TRP A 157 -2.05 15.70 -11.07
CA TRP A 157 -1.46 15.82 -12.41
C TRP A 157 -2.17 14.93 -13.45
N LEU A 158 -2.92 13.89 -13.05
CA LEU A 158 -3.77 13.07 -13.92
C LEU A 158 -5.21 13.60 -14.07
N ARG A 159 -5.56 14.72 -13.47
CA ARG A 159 -6.93 15.28 -13.41
C ARG A 159 -7.64 15.46 -14.75
N ASN A 160 -6.90 15.57 -15.85
CA ASN A 160 -7.45 15.72 -17.20
C ASN A 160 -7.48 14.39 -17.98
N THR A 161 -7.32 13.27 -17.31
CA THR A 161 -7.40 11.92 -17.87
C THR A 161 -8.54 11.14 -17.22
N PRO A 162 -8.95 9.98 -17.76
CA PRO A 162 -9.94 9.14 -17.11
C PRO A 162 -9.33 8.25 -15.99
N PHE A 163 -8.23 8.64 -15.37
CA PHE A 163 -7.63 7.95 -14.23
C PHE A 163 -8.59 7.93 -13.04
N ILE A 164 -8.93 6.75 -12.53
CA ILE A 164 -9.89 6.58 -11.43
C ILE A 164 -9.27 6.03 -10.15
N GLY A 165 -7.99 5.64 -10.15
CA GLY A 165 -7.30 5.13 -8.98
C GLY A 165 -8.10 4.03 -8.28
N ALA A 166 -8.30 2.87 -8.95
CA ALA A 166 -9.15 1.83 -8.41
C ALA A 166 -8.45 1.04 -7.29
N ASN A 167 -7.16 0.72 -7.48
CA ASN A 167 -6.28 0.20 -6.43
C ASN A 167 -5.75 1.32 -5.57
N ASP A 168 -5.34 2.38 -6.25
CA ASP A 168 -4.67 3.55 -5.74
C ASP A 168 -5.70 4.53 -5.13
N GLY A 169 -5.89 4.39 -3.82
CA GLY A 169 -6.78 5.12 -2.95
C GLY A 169 -8.24 4.61 -2.85
N ALA A 170 -8.85 4.03 -3.92
CA ALA A 170 -10.25 3.61 -3.79
C ALA A 170 -10.42 2.26 -3.09
N ALA A 171 -9.64 1.23 -3.46
CA ALA A 171 -9.74 -0.10 -2.85
C ALA A 171 -9.33 -0.10 -1.38
N THR A 172 -8.29 0.66 -1.05
CA THR A 172 -7.78 0.81 0.30
C THR A 172 -8.75 1.56 1.20
N SER A 173 -9.30 2.69 0.76
CA SER A 173 -10.37 3.40 1.46
C SER A 173 -11.62 2.53 1.62
N ALA A 174 -11.98 1.74 0.62
CA ALA A 174 -13.10 0.81 0.68
C ALA A 174 -12.85 -0.32 1.70
N LEU A 175 -11.61 -0.83 1.78
CA LEU A 175 -11.20 -1.79 2.80
C LEU A 175 -11.36 -1.20 4.21
N LEU A 176 -10.90 0.03 4.43
CA LEU A 176 -11.06 0.70 5.72
C LEU A 176 -12.54 0.91 6.11
N LEU A 177 -13.41 1.21 5.14
CA LEU A 177 -14.87 1.25 5.38
C LEU A 177 -15.43 -0.11 5.79
N ALA A 178 -14.98 -1.19 5.15
CA ALA A 178 -15.42 -2.54 5.49
C ALA A 178 -14.88 -2.97 6.87
N ILE A 179 -13.67 -2.55 7.26
CA ILE A 179 -13.16 -2.70 8.64
C ILE A 179 -14.01 -1.90 9.63
N ALA A 180 -14.38 -0.66 9.31
CA ALA A 180 -15.28 0.14 10.14
C ALA A 180 -16.63 -0.55 10.38
N ASP A 181 -17.18 -1.19 9.36
CA ASP A 181 -18.40 -1.99 9.51
C ASP A 181 -18.23 -3.16 10.48
N GLN A 182 -17.06 -3.84 10.47
CA GLN A 182 -16.75 -4.91 11.40
C GLN A 182 -16.59 -4.42 12.85
N LEU A 183 -16.10 -3.19 13.05
CA LEU A 183 -15.89 -2.62 14.39
C LEU A 183 -17.15 -1.97 14.98
N ARG A 184 -18.10 -1.60 14.13
CA ARG A 184 -19.31 -0.86 14.54
C ARG A 184 -20.12 -1.62 15.58
N GLY A 185 -20.43 -0.94 16.69
CA GLY A 185 -21.23 -1.49 17.78
C GLY A 185 -20.54 -2.56 18.62
N LYS A 186 -19.26 -2.90 18.32
CA LYS A 186 -18.48 -3.84 19.12
C LYS A 186 -17.77 -3.13 20.27
N LYS A 187 -17.66 -3.81 21.41
CA LYS A 187 -16.80 -3.42 22.52
C LYS A 187 -15.39 -3.96 22.23
N LEU A 188 -14.42 -3.07 22.03
CA LEU A 188 -13.04 -3.44 21.79
C LEU A 188 -12.32 -3.68 23.13
N GLU A 189 -11.73 -4.87 23.30
CA GLU A 189 -10.97 -5.23 24.49
C GLU A 189 -9.51 -4.73 24.46
N GLY A 190 -9.04 -4.25 23.29
CA GLY A 190 -7.72 -3.73 23.06
C GLY A 190 -7.63 -2.21 23.09
N TYR A 191 -6.67 -1.67 22.38
CA TYR A 191 -6.51 -0.23 22.15
C TYR A 191 -7.68 0.35 21.35
N SER A 192 -7.89 1.66 21.46
CA SER A 192 -8.77 2.38 20.55
C SER A 192 -8.28 2.25 19.11
N ILE A 193 -9.20 2.06 18.16
CA ILE A 193 -8.88 2.04 16.75
C ILE A 193 -9.39 3.32 16.12
N TRP A 194 -8.50 4.06 15.47
CA TRP A 194 -8.85 5.20 14.64
C TRP A 194 -8.65 4.83 13.19
N ILE A 195 -9.65 5.08 12.35
CA ILE A 195 -9.56 4.88 10.90
C ILE A 195 -9.48 6.26 10.27
N ALA A 196 -8.35 6.55 9.65
CA ALA A 196 -8.02 7.82 9.03
C ALA A 196 -8.06 7.70 7.50
N PHE A 197 -9.00 8.38 6.88
CA PHE A 197 -9.02 8.61 5.44
C PHE A 197 -8.25 9.91 5.21
N LEU A 198 -7.08 9.81 4.60
CA LEU A 198 -6.14 10.90 4.41
C LEU A 198 -6.37 11.57 3.06
N ASP A 199 -6.12 12.88 3.00
CA ASP A 199 -6.35 13.71 1.82
C ASP A 199 -5.02 14.31 1.34
N GLY A 200 -4.76 14.28 0.05
CA GLY A 200 -3.55 14.87 -0.53
C GLY A 200 -2.27 14.09 -0.21
N GLU A 201 -2.34 12.78 -0.29
CA GLU A 201 -1.17 11.91 -0.27
C GLU A 201 -0.35 12.15 -1.54
N GLU A 202 -1.01 12.15 -2.68
CA GLU A 202 -0.45 12.18 -4.01
C GLU A 202 0.33 13.46 -4.34
N SER A 203 1.46 13.30 -5.03
CA SER A 203 2.23 14.43 -5.51
C SER A 203 1.45 15.24 -6.55
N PHE A 204 1.48 16.58 -6.43
CA PHE A 204 0.82 17.49 -7.38
C PHE A 204 1.45 17.51 -8.76
N THR A 205 2.67 16.99 -8.89
CA THR A 205 3.40 16.86 -10.16
C THR A 205 3.66 15.41 -10.50
N ARG A 206 3.93 15.10 -11.78
CA ARG A 206 4.23 13.74 -12.22
C ARG A 206 5.46 13.13 -11.54
N GLN A 207 6.46 13.98 -11.26
CA GLN A 207 7.62 13.56 -10.50
C GLN A 207 7.27 13.66 -9.02
N TRP A 208 7.52 12.61 -8.26
CA TRP A 208 7.32 12.60 -6.82
C TRP A 208 8.20 13.66 -6.14
N HIS A 209 7.59 14.41 -5.26
CA HIS A 209 8.26 15.38 -4.41
C HIS A 209 7.62 15.35 -3.03
N THR A 210 8.30 14.79 -2.04
CA THR A 210 7.83 14.68 -0.66
C THR A 210 7.33 16.02 -0.08
N ASN A 211 7.91 17.14 -0.51
CA ASN A 211 7.47 18.48 -0.05
C ASN A 211 6.14 18.94 -0.69
N ASP A 212 5.66 18.27 -1.72
CA ASP A 212 4.43 18.58 -2.45
C ASP A 212 3.46 17.37 -2.49
N ALA A 213 3.58 16.50 -1.49
CA ALA A 213 2.82 15.29 -1.27
C ALA A 213 2.56 15.08 0.22
N LEU A 214 1.85 14.03 0.61
CA LEU A 214 1.65 13.59 2.00
C LEU A 214 1.01 14.69 2.88
N TRP A 215 0.15 15.52 2.32
CA TRP A 215 -0.37 16.70 3.03
C TRP A 215 -1.26 16.32 4.21
N GLY A 216 -2.14 15.32 4.02
CA GLY A 216 -3.06 14.86 5.07
C GLY A 216 -2.36 14.19 6.22
N SER A 217 -1.43 13.28 5.93
CA SER A 217 -0.65 12.58 6.95
C SER A 217 0.27 13.54 7.72
N ARG A 218 0.92 14.49 7.03
CA ARG A 218 1.74 15.54 7.66
C ARG A 218 0.90 16.40 8.61
N HIS A 219 -0.31 16.78 8.18
CA HIS A 219 -1.23 17.55 9.01
C HIS A 219 -1.68 16.76 10.24
N LEU A 220 -2.12 15.51 10.05
CA LEU A 220 -2.61 14.67 11.15
C LEU A 220 -1.48 14.29 12.13
N ALA A 221 -0.29 13.91 11.63
CA ALA A 221 0.85 13.58 12.48
C ALA A 221 1.27 14.78 13.36
N LYS A 222 1.31 15.99 12.76
CA LYS A 222 1.60 17.22 13.51
C LYS A 222 0.54 17.50 14.56
N LYS A 223 -0.75 17.39 14.23
CA LYS A 223 -1.86 17.56 15.16
C LYS A 223 -1.74 16.62 16.35
N LEU A 224 -1.46 15.33 16.11
CA LEU A 224 -1.25 14.34 17.18
C LEU A 224 -0.06 14.69 18.08
N GLN A 225 1.00 15.30 17.53
CA GLN A 225 2.12 15.80 18.32
C GLN A 225 1.72 17.01 19.17
N ASP A 226 1.07 17.99 18.56
CA ASP A 226 0.67 19.24 19.23
C ASP A 226 -0.30 18.95 20.38
N ASP A 227 -1.23 18.02 20.21
CA ASP A 227 -2.21 17.57 21.20
C ASP A 227 -1.60 16.59 22.24
N GLY A 228 -0.36 16.16 22.07
CA GLY A 228 0.30 15.16 22.90
C GLY A 228 -0.24 13.73 22.73
N ALA A 229 -1.15 13.50 21.80
CA ALA A 229 -1.75 12.21 21.53
C ALA A 229 -0.77 11.25 20.81
N SER A 230 0.27 11.75 20.14
CA SER A 230 1.31 10.92 19.49
C SER A 230 1.92 9.89 20.43
N LYS A 231 2.08 10.21 21.71
CA LYS A 231 2.62 9.30 22.76
C LYS A 231 1.69 8.12 23.06
N LYS A 232 0.41 8.22 22.69
CA LYS A 232 -0.60 7.17 22.85
C LYS A 232 -0.72 6.29 21.62
N VAL A 233 -0.17 6.70 20.48
CA VAL A 233 -0.18 5.89 19.24
C VAL A 233 0.77 4.70 19.42
N LYS A 234 0.20 3.51 19.38
CA LYS A 234 0.93 2.23 19.49
C LYS A 234 1.41 1.73 18.13
N ALA A 235 0.65 2.05 17.08
CA ALA A 235 1.00 1.83 15.68
C ALA A 235 0.18 2.75 14.78
N PHE A 236 0.79 3.24 13.71
CA PHE A 236 0.11 3.70 12.51
C PHE A 236 0.29 2.62 11.44
N VAL A 237 -0.79 2.07 10.94
CA VAL A 237 -0.81 1.04 9.90
C VAL A 237 -1.44 1.65 8.68
N LEU A 238 -0.65 1.84 7.65
CA LEU A 238 -1.09 2.30 6.34
C LEU A 238 -1.50 1.10 5.50
N ALA A 239 -2.51 1.27 4.68
CA ALA A 239 -2.85 0.34 3.62
C ALA A 239 -2.86 1.10 2.30
N ASP A 240 -2.02 0.69 1.35
CA ASP A 240 -1.98 1.26 0.02
C ASP A 240 -1.80 0.20 -1.06
N MET A 241 -2.51 0.38 -2.19
CA MET A 241 -2.50 -0.51 -3.37
C MET A 241 -2.68 -2.03 -3.09
N ILE A 242 -3.44 -2.40 -2.05
CA ILE A 242 -3.58 -3.78 -1.52
C ILE A 242 -4.62 -4.64 -2.25
N GLY A 243 -5.15 -4.21 -3.36
CA GLY A 243 -6.24 -4.90 -4.06
C GLY A 243 -5.83 -5.60 -5.36
N ASP A 244 -4.57 -5.52 -5.80
CA ASP A 244 -4.10 -6.17 -7.03
C ASP A 244 -4.45 -7.65 -7.04
N ALA A 245 -4.90 -8.14 -8.20
CA ALA A 245 -5.23 -9.55 -8.38
C ALA A 245 -4.01 -10.47 -8.20
N ASP A 246 -2.79 -9.96 -8.39
CA ASP A 246 -1.51 -10.64 -8.19
C ASP A 246 -0.77 -10.09 -6.95
N LEU A 247 -1.46 -10.08 -5.82
CA LEU A 247 -1.04 -9.46 -4.56
C LEU A 247 0.34 -9.96 -4.09
N ASP A 248 1.30 -9.03 -3.92
CA ASP A 248 2.64 -9.26 -3.36
C ASP A 248 3.08 -8.07 -2.47
N ILE A 249 2.68 -8.12 -1.21
CA ILE A 249 3.01 -7.07 -0.22
C ILE A 249 4.52 -7.06 0.01
N CYS A 250 5.18 -5.95 -0.31
CA CYS A 250 6.62 -5.78 -0.10
C CYS A 250 6.96 -5.51 1.38
N ARG A 251 8.21 -5.77 1.75
CA ARG A 251 8.79 -5.29 3.01
C ARG A 251 9.30 -3.86 2.79
N ASP A 252 8.78 -2.92 3.55
CA ASP A 252 9.19 -1.52 3.45
C ASP A 252 10.30 -1.18 4.46
N GLU A 253 11.47 -0.67 3.98
CA GLU A 253 12.61 -0.33 4.84
C GLU A 253 12.35 0.83 5.81
N ASN A 254 11.31 1.64 5.57
CA ASN A 254 10.90 2.75 6.43
C ASN A 254 9.90 2.33 7.51
N SER A 255 9.32 1.14 7.38
CA SER A 255 8.43 0.56 8.38
C SER A 255 9.18 0.15 9.66
N THR A 256 8.46 0.12 10.77
CA THR A 256 9.00 -0.29 12.06
C THR A 256 9.18 -1.82 12.07
N PRO A 257 10.41 -2.35 12.23
CA PRO A 257 10.70 -3.78 12.01
C PRO A 257 9.84 -4.75 12.82
N TRP A 258 9.54 -4.43 14.09
CA TRP A 258 8.71 -5.32 14.90
C TRP A 258 7.24 -5.35 14.45
N LEU A 259 6.74 -4.29 13.77
CA LEU A 259 5.41 -4.29 13.16
C LEU A 259 5.37 -5.15 11.90
N GLU A 260 6.42 -5.13 11.09
CA GLU A 260 6.56 -6.03 9.95
C GLU A 260 6.64 -7.50 10.40
N ASP A 261 7.38 -7.78 11.49
CA ASP A 261 7.43 -9.13 12.07
C ASP A 261 6.05 -9.60 12.53
N LEU A 262 5.22 -8.70 13.10
CA LEU A 262 3.83 -9.01 13.47
C LEU A 262 2.94 -9.19 12.23
N LEU A 263 3.13 -8.40 11.18
CA LEU A 263 2.39 -8.58 9.91
C LEU A 263 2.68 -9.96 9.30
N LEU A 264 3.96 -10.36 9.24
CA LEU A 264 4.34 -11.68 8.75
C LEU A 264 3.81 -12.80 9.65
N GLN A 265 3.83 -12.60 10.98
CA GLN A 265 3.23 -13.54 11.92
C GLN A 265 1.72 -13.67 11.67
N ALA A 266 1.00 -12.58 11.47
CA ALA A 266 -0.43 -12.56 11.14
C ALA A 266 -0.71 -13.30 9.84
N ALA A 267 0.05 -13.00 8.79
CA ALA A 267 -0.06 -13.68 7.50
C ALA A 267 0.19 -15.20 7.64
N THR A 268 1.17 -15.60 8.45
CA THR A 268 1.49 -17.01 8.72
C THR A 268 0.37 -17.70 9.49
N HIS A 269 -0.21 -17.07 10.53
CA HIS A 269 -1.34 -17.61 11.28
C HIS A 269 -2.56 -17.91 10.39
N LEU A 270 -2.76 -17.06 9.35
CA LEU A 270 -3.89 -17.18 8.43
C LEU A 270 -3.57 -18.01 7.18
N GLY A 271 -2.31 -18.44 6.99
CA GLY A 271 -1.89 -19.23 5.84
C GLY A 271 -1.64 -18.40 4.57
N TYR A 272 -1.44 -17.08 4.70
CA TYR A 272 -1.26 -16.14 3.59
C TYR A 272 0.19 -15.64 3.40
N GLN A 273 1.16 -16.22 4.11
CA GLN A 273 2.56 -15.78 4.11
C GLN A 273 3.21 -15.69 2.73
N SER A 274 2.70 -16.43 1.74
CA SER A 274 3.21 -16.39 0.36
C SER A 274 2.94 -15.08 -0.38
N HIS A 275 2.06 -14.23 0.13
CA HIS A 275 1.74 -12.92 -0.41
C HIS A 275 2.49 -11.77 0.28
N PHE A 276 3.44 -12.10 1.16
CA PHE A 276 4.09 -11.10 2.00
C PHE A 276 5.60 -11.22 1.94
N PHE A 277 6.28 -10.10 1.66
CA PHE A 277 7.72 -9.91 1.83
C PHE A 277 8.61 -10.77 0.93
N ALA A 278 8.13 -11.09 -0.30
CA ALA A 278 8.99 -11.66 -1.33
C ALA A 278 10.03 -10.62 -1.82
N SER A 279 9.71 -9.35 -1.76
CA SER A 279 10.60 -8.23 -2.10
C SER A 279 10.79 -7.28 -0.90
N THR A 280 11.84 -6.46 -0.97
CA THR A 280 12.14 -5.38 -0.01
C THR A 280 12.42 -4.12 -0.78
N THR A 281 11.83 -3.01 -0.37
CA THR A 281 12.03 -1.70 -1.01
C THR A 281 11.93 -0.57 0.02
N GLU A 282 12.36 0.62 -0.34
CA GLU A 282 12.14 1.83 0.43
C GLU A 282 10.95 2.58 -0.17
N VAL A 283 9.90 2.80 0.62
CA VAL A 283 8.68 3.50 0.21
C VAL A 283 8.57 4.85 0.91
N GLU A 284 8.29 5.92 0.18
CA GLU A 284 7.87 7.21 0.74
C GLU A 284 6.36 7.34 0.58
N ASP A 285 5.62 7.22 1.70
CA ASP A 285 4.17 7.25 1.73
C ASP A 285 3.66 7.89 3.05
N ASP A 286 2.36 7.92 3.27
CA ASP A 286 1.65 8.52 4.40
C ASP A 286 2.14 8.05 5.78
N HIS A 287 2.84 6.93 5.89
CA HIS A 287 3.46 6.47 7.13
C HIS A 287 4.68 7.32 7.55
N ILE A 288 5.40 7.95 6.59
CA ILE A 288 6.62 8.71 6.85
C ILE A 288 6.42 9.90 7.80
N PRO A 289 5.39 10.75 7.66
CA PRO A 289 5.15 11.83 8.62
C PRO A 289 4.93 11.35 10.06
N PHE A 290 4.25 10.22 10.24
CA PHE A 290 4.04 9.62 11.57
C PHE A 290 5.34 9.07 12.15
N ALA A 291 6.15 8.42 11.33
CA ALA A 291 7.46 7.94 11.71
C ALA A 291 8.39 9.09 12.15
N ARG A 292 8.44 10.18 11.36
CA ARG A 292 9.18 11.41 11.72
C ARG A 292 8.67 12.04 13.03
N ALA A 293 7.41 11.83 13.35
CA ALA A 293 6.79 12.24 14.62
C ALA A 293 7.07 11.25 15.77
N GLY A 294 7.89 10.21 15.57
CA GLY A 294 8.30 9.25 16.58
C GLY A 294 7.27 8.16 16.90
N MET A 295 6.26 7.99 16.05
CA MET A 295 5.27 6.93 16.18
C MET A 295 5.73 5.67 15.46
N PRO A 296 5.46 4.44 15.98
CA PRO A 296 5.69 3.21 15.24
C PRO A 296 4.78 3.15 14.02
N VAL A 297 5.33 2.78 12.85
CA VAL A 297 4.62 2.77 11.57
C VAL A 297 4.79 1.46 10.83
N LEU A 298 3.78 1.09 10.07
CA LEU A 298 3.77 -0.06 9.17
C LEU A 298 3.09 0.37 7.88
N ASP A 299 3.77 0.17 6.77
CA ASP A 299 3.20 0.29 5.44
C ASP A 299 2.85 -1.10 4.92
N VAL A 300 1.59 -1.30 4.57
CA VAL A 300 1.08 -2.53 3.95
C VAL A 300 0.78 -2.16 2.51
N ILE A 301 1.77 -2.36 1.64
CA ILE A 301 1.73 -1.90 0.26
C ILE A 301 2.16 -2.99 -0.72
N ASP A 302 1.42 -3.07 -1.83
CA ASP A 302 1.82 -3.78 -3.05
C ASP A 302 2.25 -2.73 -4.08
N ILE A 303 3.56 -2.42 -4.10
CA ILE A 303 4.10 -1.37 -4.97
C ILE A 303 4.25 -1.82 -6.43
N ASP A 304 4.21 -3.12 -6.71
CA ASP A 304 4.48 -3.69 -8.03
C ASP A 304 3.17 -4.02 -8.76
N TYR A 305 2.39 -3.00 -9.07
CA TYR A 305 1.04 -3.09 -9.62
C TYR A 305 1.03 -3.32 -11.13
N GLY A 306 0.74 -4.57 -11.52
CA GLY A 306 0.79 -5.06 -12.90
C GLY A 306 2.22 -5.26 -13.42
N TYR A 307 2.36 -5.92 -14.58
CA TYR A 307 3.67 -6.26 -15.15
C TYR A 307 4.58 -5.01 -15.32
N ASN A 308 5.74 -5.00 -14.67
CA ASN A 308 6.66 -3.86 -14.59
C ASN A 308 5.96 -2.58 -14.07
N ASN A 309 5.09 -2.69 -13.11
CA ASN A 309 4.33 -1.58 -12.50
C ASN A 309 3.52 -0.76 -13.53
N SER A 310 2.94 -1.44 -14.53
CA SER A 310 2.31 -0.79 -15.70
C SER A 310 0.92 -0.22 -15.40
N PHE A 311 0.31 -0.54 -14.28
CA PHE A 311 -1.01 -0.05 -13.89
C PHE A 311 -0.92 1.15 -12.95
N HIS A 312 0.12 1.24 -12.13
CA HIS A 312 0.36 2.32 -11.17
C HIS A 312 0.42 3.68 -11.88
N HIS A 313 -0.35 4.64 -11.39
CA HIS A 313 -0.48 5.99 -11.95
C HIS A 313 -0.80 6.04 -13.45
N THR A 314 -1.58 5.07 -13.93
CA THR A 314 -2.05 5.04 -15.32
C THR A 314 -3.56 4.84 -15.40
N VAL A 315 -4.14 5.16 -16.56
CA VAL A 315 -5.58 4.92 -16.84
C VAL A 315 -5.95 3.43 -16.83
N GLN A 316 -4.99 2.53 -16.65
CA GLN A 316 -5.22 1.11 -16.50
C GLN A 316 -5.51 0.69 -15.07
N ASP A 317 -5.35 1.58 -14.09
CA ASP A 317 -5.77 1.32 -12.72
C ASP A 317 -7.30 1.33 -12.62
N THR A 318 -7.88 0.16 -12.85
CA THR A 318 -9.32 -0.07 -12.97
C THR A 318 -9.75 -1.30 -12.19
N VAL A 319 -11.04 -1.37 -11.83
CA VAL A 319 -11.59 -2.43 -10.94
C VAL A 319 -11.35 -3.85 -11.45
N ASP A 320 -11.20 -4.04 -12.76
CA ASP A 320 -10.92 -5.36 -13.36
C ASP A 320 -9.50 -5.88 -13.09
N LYS A 321 -8.60 -5.04 -12.54
CA LYS A 321 -7.27 -5.43 -12.07
C LYS A 321 -7.28 -5.93 -10.63
N LEU A 322 -8.38 -5.71 -9.91
CA LEU A 322 -8.48 -6.01 -8.49
C LEU A 322 -9.11 -7.38 -8.24
N SER A 323 -8.81 -7.95 -7.09
CA SER A 323 -9.34 -9.22 -6.63
C SER A 323 -10.05 -9.08 -5.27
N VAL A 324 -11.22 -9.73 -5.14
CA VAL A 324 -11.90 -9.88 -3.85
C VAL A 324 -11.04 -10.67 -2.87
N GLU A 325 -10.28 -11.66 -3.37
CA GLU A 325 -9.40 -12.46 -2.53
C GLU A 325 -8.23 -11.64 -2.00
N SER A 326 -7.63 -10.76 -2.79
CA SER A 326 -6.57 -9.86 -2.35
C SER A 326 -7.06 -8.92 -1.25
N LEU A 327 -8.24 -8.31 -1.43
CA LEU A 327 -8.87 -7.49 -0.39
C LEU A 327 -9.14 -8.30 0.89
N LYS A 328 -9.51 -9.58 0.73
CA LYS A 328 -9.72 -10.49 1.87
C LYS A 328 -8.42 -10.76 2.61
N ILE A 329 -7.37 -11.14 1.89
CA ILE A 329 -6.05 -11.43 2.44
C ILE A 329 -5.52 -10.21 3.20
N SER A 330 -5.46 -9.06 2.56
CA SER A 330 -4.95 -7.82 3.16
C SER A 330 -5.76 -7.40 4.39
N GLY A 331 -7.09 -7.43 4.28
CA GLY A 331 -7.97 -7.04 5.39
C GLY A 331 -7.90 -8.00 6.58
N ASP A 332 -7.90 -9.30 6.35
CA ASP A 332 -7.80 -10.31 7.42
C ASP A 332 -6.44 -10.22 8.12
N VAL A 333 -5.34 -10.03 7.37
CA VAL A 333 -3.99 -9.90 7.93
C VAL A 333 -3.84 -8.60 8.71
N ILE A 334 -4.38 -7.48 8.24
CA ILE A 334 -4.39 -6.21 9.00
C ILE A 334 -5.16 -6.39 10.33
N LEU A 335 -6.34 -7.01 10.30
CA LEU A 335 -7.13 -7.25 11.51
C LEU A 335 -6.40 -8.18 12.49
N GLU A 336 -5.73 -9.23 12.01
CA GLU A 336 -4.94 -10.12 12.85
C GLU A 336 -3.70 -9.41 13.42
N THR A 337 -3.05 -8.55 12.64
CA THR A 337 -1.93 -7.71 13.10
C THR A 337 -2.36 -6.81 14.26
N ILE A 338 -3.54 -6.19 14.19
CA ILE A 338 -4.11 -5.39 15.29
C ILE A 338 -4.27 -6.25 16.56
N ARG A 339 -4.73 -7.50 16.42
CA ARG A 339 -4.87 -8.44 17.55
C ARG A 339 -3.52 -8.78 18.16
N LEU A 340 -2.48 -8.97 17.35
CA LEU A 340 -1.11 -9.19 17.81
C LEU A 340 -0.54 -7.94 18.51
N ILE A 341 -0.73 -6.75 17.98
CA ILE A 341 -0.34 -5.49 18.65
C ILE A 341 -1.00 -5.40 20.03
N ASN A 342 -2.28 -5.74 20.14
CA ASN A 342 -2.97 -5.80 21.42
C ASN A 342 -2.38 -6.86 22.39
N GLY A 343 -1.75 -7.91 21.87
CA GLY A 343 -1.09 -8.99 22.63
C GLY A 343 0.29 -8.63 23.17
N MET A 344 0.94 -7.57 22.65
CA MET A 344 2.28 -7.15 23.09
C MET A 344 2.33 -6.52 24.49
N GLY A 345 1.17 -6.32 25.15
CA GLY A 345 1.08 -5.64 26.43
C GLY A 345 1.06 -4.10 26.29
N ASP A 346 1.26 -3.40 27.42
CA ASP A 346 1.05 -1.94 27.45
C ASP A 346 2.21 -1.10 26.88
N ASN A 347 3.39 -1.72 26.74
CA ASN A 347 4.61 -1.05 26.30
C ASN A 347 5.25 -1.83 25.12
N PRO A 348 4.71 -1.72 23.89
CA PRO A 348 5.40 -2.23 22.72
C PRO A 348 6.75 -1.53 22.55
N PRO A 349 7.73 -2.14 21.85
CA PRO A 349 9.01 -1.49 21.58
C PRO A 349 8.79 -0.10 20.96
N PRO A 350 9.64 0.89 21.30
CA PRO A 350 9.56 2.21 20.64
C PRO A 350 9.87 2.08 19.15
N ALA A 351 9.42 3.08 18.38
CA ALA A 351 9.91 3.23 17.02
C ALA A 351 11.43 3.33 17.02
N PRO A 352 12.13 2.67 16.08
CA PRO A 352 13.57 2.88 15.91
C PRO A 352 13.84 4.34 15.53
N PRO A 353 15.05 4.88 15.83
CA PRO A 353 15.40 6.19 15.33
C PRO A 353 15.37 6.16 13.81
N GLN A 354 14.60 7.08 13.23
CA GLN A 354 14.44 7.20 11.79
C GLN A 354 15.79 7.41 11.09
N ARG A 355 16.04 6.66 10.02
CA ARG A 355 17.05 7.05 9.06
C ARG A 355 16.51 8.31 8.35
N VAL A 356 17.15 9.44 8.56
CA VAL A 356 16.83 10.64 7.79
C VAL A 356 17.34 10.39 6.38
N PRO A 357 16.47 10.36 5.34
CA PRO A 357 16.95 10.29 3.96
C PRO A 357 17.88 11.48 3.72
N SER A 358 19.06 11.21 3.16
CA SER A 358 20.12 12.19 2.87
C SER A 358 19.74 13.17 1.78
#